data_fd8f3badb9f7a50b49d406a2fec824ac
#
_entry.id   fd8f3badb9f7a50b49d406a2fec824ac
#
_cell.length_a   1.000
_cell.length_b   1.000
_cell.length_c   1.000
_cell.angle_alpha   90.00
_cell.angle_beta   90.00
_cell.angle_gamma   90.00
#
_symmetry.space_group_name_H-M   'P 1'
#
loop_
_entity.id
_entity.type
_entity.pdbx_description
1 polymer ?
#
loop_
_entity_poly.entity_id
_entity_poly.type
_entity_poly.pdbx_seq_one_letter_code
_entity_poly.pdbx_strand_id
1 'polypeptide(L)'
;MTNNSQYELVGASSIDVSPTATITQHADPRSEFSDLIRQLITVQTKQNELLQQVVNQLSAPQRQRNNELAQWKRANPELAKSCKVAAECLGKIHTEFLSSLAFEIHESYEDFQDSEYLLNDFFDKYGPRITHLSTILQTLSVLGNAPDISSTVSNS
;
A
#
# COMPACT_ATOMS: atom_id res chain seq x y z
N MET A 1 31.48 31.54 -103.97
CA MET A 1 32.50 31.50 -102.91
C MET A 1 31.91 31.03 -101.63
N THR A 2 32.27 29.90 -101.33
CA THR A 2 31.89 29.02 -100.22
C THR A 2 32.18 29.60 -98.89
N ASN A 3 31.31 29.46 -97.96
CA ASN A 3 31.72 29.33 -96.56
C ASN A 3 30.80 28.37 -95.80
N ASN A 4 31.40 27.28 -95.45
CA ASN A 4 30.83 26.17 -94.76
C ASN A 4 30.98 26.46 -93.20
N SER A 5 29.92 26.59 -92.50
CA SER A 5 29.96 26.66 -91.03
C SER A 5 29.35 25.40 -90.46
N GLN A 6 30.22 24.57 -89.95
CA GLN A 6 29.87 23.41 -89.15
C GLN A 6 29.35 23.87 -87.84
N TYR A 7 28.13 23.46 -87.48
CA TYR A 7 27.64 23.54 -86.11
C TYR A 7 27.88 22.21 -85.40
N GLU A 8 28.77 22.23 -84.48
CA GLU A 8 29.12 21.14 -83.62
C GLU A 8 27.96 20.91 -82.62
N LEU A 9 27.35 19.74 -82.69
CA LEU A 9 26.32 19.30 -81.73
C LEU A 9 27.00 18.98 -80.42
N VAL A 10 26.83 19.83 -79.42
CA VAL A 10 27.22 19.56 -78.08
C VAL A 10 26.26 18.50 -77.52
N GLY A 11 26.83 17.40 -77.12
CA GLY A 11 26.10 16.23 -76.58
C GLY A 11 25.20 16.55 -75.39
N ALA A 12 23.93 16.23 -75.55
CA ALA A 12 23.00 16.21 -74.45
C ALA A 12 23.37 15.10 -73.45
N SER A 13 23.92 15.48 -72.34
CA SER A 13 24.11 14.59 -71.19
C SER A 13 22.75 14.24 -70.67
N SER A 14 22.28 13.02 -70.90
CA SER A 14 21.07 12.52 -70.23
C SER A 14 21.34 12.31 -68.73
N ILE A 15 20.77 13.15 -67.93
CA ILE A 15 20.74 12.96 -66.48
C ILE A 15 19.73 11.83 -66.23
N ASP A 16 20.24 10.65 -65.91
CA ASP A 16 19.45 9.54 -65.43
C ASP A 16 19.06 9.83 -63.97
N VAL A 17 17.87 10.41 -63.79
CA VAL A 17 17.25 10.57 -62.50
C VAL A 17 16.52 9.28 -62.15
N SER A 18 17.28 8.30 -61.65
CA SER A 18 16.67 7.15 -60.96
C SER A 18 16.01 7.66 -59.70
N PRO A 19 14.69 7.58 -59.58
CA PRO A 19 14.06 7.84 -58.28
C PRO A 19 14.40 6.68 -57.36
N THR A 20 15.47 6.85 -56.58
CA THR A 20 15.66 6.01 -55.39
C THR A 20 14.56 6.41 -54.39
N ALA A 21 13.37 5.91 -54.68
CA ALA A 21 12.30 5.96 -53.68
C ALA A 21 12.78 5.10 -52.51
N THR A 22 13.37 5.75 -51.50
CA THR A 22 13.49 5.18 -50.17
C THR A 22 12.06 4.99 -49.72
N ILE A 23 11.54 3.77 -49.90
CA ILE A 23 10.29 3.36 -49.27
C ILE A 23 10.61 3.37 -47.75
N THR A 24 10.46 4.54 -47.12
CA THR A 24 10.21 4.57 -45.70
C THR A 24 8.94 3.75 -45.52
N GLN A 25 9.10 2.51 -45.05
CA GLN A 25 7.97 1.73 -44.57
C GLN A 25 7.31 2.58 -43.48
N HIS A 26 6.29 3.34 -43.86
CA HIS A 26 5.34 3.87 -42.91
C HIS A 26 4.71 2.63 -42.28
N ALA A 27 5.16 2.28 -41.10
CA ALA A 27 4.49 1.29 -40.28
C ALA A 27 3.01 1.70 -40.24
N ASP A 28 2.13 0.77 -40.58
CA ASP A 28 0.70 1.03 -40.59
C ASP A 28 0.29 1.54 -39.19
N PRO A 29 -0.29 2.74 -39.08
CA PRO A 29 -0.67 3.31 -37.79
C PRO A 29 -1.54 2.37 -36.92
N ARG A 30 -2.25 1.45 -37.57
CA ARG A 30 -3.03 0.41 -36.90
C ARG A 30 -2.15 -0.67 -36.27
N SER A 31 -1.04 -1.04 -36.91
CA SER A 31 -0.10 -2.02 -36.36
C SER A 31 0.65 -1.44 -35.18
N GLU A 32 1.10 -0.20 -35.25
CA GLU A 32 1.75 0.51 -34.14
C GLU A 32 0.80 0.63 -32.94
N PHE A 33 -0.46 1.00 -33.18
CA PHE A 33 -1.47 1.08 -32.11
C PHE A 33 -1.74 -0.29 -31.46
N SER A 34 -1.84 -1.36 -32.26
CA SER A 34 -1.99 -2.72 -31.75
C SER A 34 -0.81 -3.14 -30.90
N ASP A 35 0.40 -2.80 -31.28
CA ASP A 35 1.61 -3.13 -30.55
C ASP A 35 1.71 -2.34 -29.24
N LEU A 36 1.33 -1.07 -29.23
CA LEU A 36 1.21 -0.26 -28.02
C LEU A 36 0.18 -0.84 -27.04
N ILE A 37 -0.98 -1.27 -27.54
CA ILE A 37 -1.99 -1.92 -26.71
C ILE A 37 -1.45 -3.23 -26.09
N ARG A 38 -0.76 -4.06 -26.88
CA ARG A 38 -0.14 -5.30 -26.36
C ARG A 38 0.90 -5.01 -25.30
N GLN A 39 1.74 -4.00 -25.51
CA GLN A 39 2.72 -3.56 -24.53
C GLN A 39 2.03 -3.07 -23.26
N LEU A 40 0.98 -2.27 -23.37
CA LEU A 40 0.20 -1.79 -22.24
C LEU A 40 -0.39 -2.96 -21.43
N ILE A 41 -1.01 -3.93 -22.10
CA ILE A 41 -1.56 -5.12 -21.44
C ILE A 41 -0.45 -5.91 -20.73
N THR A 42 0.71 -6.07 -21.36
CA THR A 42 1.86 -6.78 -20.77
C THR A 42 2.35 -6.07 -19.51
N VAL A 43 2.53 -4.74 -19.56
CA VAL A 43 2.93 -3.93 -18.41
C VAL A 43 1.89 -3.98 -17.30
N GLN A 44 0.60 -3.86 -17.65
CA GLN A 44 -0.50 -3.94 -16.70
C GLN A 44 -0.57 -5.30 -16.01
N THR A 45 -0.39 -6.39 -16.76
CA THR A 45 -0.33 -7.74 -16.21
C THR A 45 0.83 -7.87 -15.23
N LYS A 46 2.00 -7.36 -15.61
CA LYS A 46 3.18 -7.38 -14.72
C LYS A 46 2.98 -6.56 -13.46
N GLN A 47 2.35 -5.40 -13.56
CA GLN A 47 2.00 -4.59 -12.39
C GLN A 47 1.04 -5.35 -11.46
N ASN A 48 0.02 -6.01 -12.01
CA ASN A 48 -0.91 -6.80 -11.21
C ASN A 48 -0.22 -7.98 -10.50
N GLU A 49 0.71 -8.67 -11.17
CA GLU A 49 1.51 -9.72 -10.54
C GLU A 49 2.36 -9.19 -9.37
N LEU A 50 3.05 -8.05 -9.57
CA LEU A 50 3.84 -7.42 -8.52
C LEU A 50 2.98 -6.95 -7.35
N LEU A 51 1.82 -6.35 -7.62
CA LEU A 51 0.86 -5.97 -6.57
C LEU A 51 0.39 -7.20 -5.79
N GLN A 52 0.07 -8.30 -6.47
CA GLN A 52 -0.30 -9.55 -5.82
C GLN A 52 0.82 -10.11 -4.93
N GLN A 53 2.07 -10.03 -5.38
CA GLN A 53 3.23 -10.42 -4.58
C GLN A 53 3.37 -9.54 -3.32
N VAL A 54 3.22 -8.22 -3.46
CA VAL A 54 3.26 -7.29 -2.32
C VAL A 54 2.15 -7.61 -1.32
N VAL A 55 0.91 -7.80 -1.79
CA VAL A 55 -0.23 -8.18 -0.93
C VAL A 55 0.06 -9.49 -0.19
N ASN A 56 0.60 -10.49 -0.88
CA ASN A 56 0.94 -11.78 -0.27
C ASN A 56 2.06 -11.63 0.79
N GLN A 57 3.12 -10.85 0.49
CA GLN A 57 4.20 -10.60 1.43
C GLN A 57 3.72 -9.85 2.69
N LEU A 58 2.88 -8.82 2.51
CA LEU A 58 2.33 -8.05 3.64
C LEU A 58 1.35 -8.87 4.47
N SER A 59 0.58 -9.76 3.85
CA SER A 59 -0.43 -10.56 4.56
C SER A 59 0.14 -11.83 5.20
N ALA A 60 1.28 -12.35 4.75
CA ALA A 60 1.86 -13.59 5.26
C ALA A 60 2.15 -13.56 6.78
N PRO A 61 2.81 -12.51 7.34
CA PRO A 61 3.05 -12.43 8.77
C PRO A 61 1.76 -12.35 9.60
N GLN A 62 0.74 -11.67 9.05
CA GLN A 62 -0.55 -11.59 9.73
C GLN A 62 -1.29 -12.92 9.74
N ARG A 63 -1.26 -13.67 8.62
CA ARG A 63 -1.83 -15.02 8.55
C ARG A 63 -1.14 -15.98 9.51
N GLN A 64 0.19 -15.90 9.58
CA GLN A 64 0.96 -16.72 10.52
C GLN A 64 0.55 -16.43 11.97
N ARG A 65 0.54 -15.17 12.40
CA ARG A 65 0.09 -14.77 13.74
C ARG A 65 -1.33 -15.23 14.05
N ASN A 66 -2.24 -15.09 13.09
CA ASN A 66 -3.62 -15.54 13.25
C ASN A 66 -3.71 -17.07 13.43
N ASN A 67 -2.91 -17.81 12.69
CA ASN A 67 -2.84 -19.27 12.83
C ASN A 67 -2.28 -19.71 14.21
N GLU A 68 -1.20 -19.05 14.65
CA GLU A 68 -0.61 -19.30 15.96
C GLU A 68 -1.59 -18.98 17.10
N LEU A 69 -2.28 -17.85 17.02
CA LEU A 69 -3.33 -17.48 17.98
C LEU A 69 -4.50 -18.45 17.98
N ALA A 70 -4.93 -18.93 16.82
CA ALA A 70 -6.01 -19.92 16.72
C ALA A 70 -5.59 -21.28 17.30
N GLN A 71 -4.34 -21.70 17.11
CA GLN A 71 -3.80 -22.92 17.72
C GLN A 71 -3.74 -22.76 19.25
N TRP A 72 -3.24 -21.62 19.73
CA TRP A 72 -3.20 -21.31 21.16
C TRP A 72 -4.61 -21.33 21.78
N LYS A 73 -5.59 -20.72 21.15
CA LYS A 73 -6.99 -20.69 21.61
C LYS A 73 -7.59 -22.10 21.73
N ARG A 74 -7.29 -22.98 20.75
CA ARG A 74 -7.73 -24.37 20.81
C ARG A 74 -7.10 -25.16 21.96
N ALA A 75 -5.82 -24.87 22.25
CA ALA A 75 -5.13 -25.48 23.37
C ALA A 75 -5.60 -24.92 24.72
N ASN A 76 -6.12 -23.69 24.77
CA ASN A 76 -6.46 -22.99 26.02
C ASN A 76 -7.86 -22.33 25.96
N PRO A 77 -8.95 -23.09 25.73
CA PRO A 77 -10.27 -22.52 25.47
C PRO A 77 -10.84 -21.74 26.66
N GLU A 78 -10.67 -22.25 27.88
CA GLU A 78 -11.18 -21.58 29.10
C GLU A 78 -10.40 -20.31 29.41
N LEU A 79 -9.07 -20.32 29.17
CA LEU A 79 -8.25 -19.14 29.33
C LEU A 79 -8.61 -18.06 28.31
N ALA A 80 -8.86 -18.43 27.06
CA ALA A 80 -9.31 -17.49 26.03
C ALA A 80 -10.65 -16.81 26.40
N LYS A 81 -11.61 -17.56 26.95
CA LYS A 81 -12.86 -17.01 27.45
C LYS A 81 -12.62 -16.02 28.59
N SER A 82 -11.78 -16.41 29.55
CA SER A 82 -11.42 -15.56 30.70
C SER A 82 -10.71 -14.28 30.25
N CYS A 83 -9.81 -14.37 29.28
CA CYS A 83 -9.14 -13.19 28.69
C CYS A 83 -10.16 -12.26 28.01
N LYS A 84 -11.16 -12.78 27.32
CA LYS A 84 -12.21 -11.97 26.70
C LYS A 84 -13.00 -11.18 27.74
N VAL A 85 -13.48 -11.86 28.79
CA VAL A 85 -14.22 -11.21 29.87
C VAL A 85 -13.35 -10.17 30.58
N ALA A 86 -12.09 -10.51 30.87
CA ALA A 86 -11.15 -9.57 31.48
C ALA A 86 -10.89 -8.35 30.59
N ALA A 87 -10.77 -8.53 29.28
CA ALA A 87 -10.62 -7.42 28.32
C ALA A 87 -11.85 -6.49 28.35
N GLU A 88 -13.06 -7.04 28.36
CA GLU A 88 -14.31 -6.27 28.44
C GLU A 88 -14.40 -5.46 29.74
N CYS A 89 -14.08 -6.07 30.88
CA CYS A 89 -14.08 -5.39 32.17
C CYS A 89 -13.01 -4.30 32.26
N LEU A 90 -11.78 -4.62 31.82
CA LEU A 90 -10.67 -3.66 31.83
C LEU A 90 -10.91 -2.52 30.83
N GLY A 91 -11.56 -2.81 29.68
CA GLY A 91 -11.94 -1.81 28.70
C GLY A 91 -12.89 -0.75 29.29
N LYS A 92 -13.86 -1.16 30.10
CA LYS A 92 -14.76 -0.22 30.82
C LYS A 92 -13.98 0.64 31.82
N ILE A 93 -13.14 0.02 32.65
CA ILE A 93 -12.28 0.75 33.60
C ILE A 93 -11.38 1.74 32.90
N HIS A 94 -10.79 1.32 31.73
CA HIS A 94 -9.93 2.20 30.94
C HIS A 94 -10.70 3.39 30.35
N THR A 95 -11.92 3.17 29.87
CA THR A 95 -12.78 4.25 29.37
C THR A 95 -13.14 5.25 30.45
N GLU A 96 -13.53 4.78 31.65
CA GLU A 96 -13.83 5.64 32.79
C GLU A 96 -12.60 6.43 33.23
N PHE A 97 -11.44 5.78 33.27
CA PHE A 97 -10.17 6.44 33.59
C PHE A 97 -9.81 7.52 32.57
N LEU A 98 -9.93 7.24 31.25
CA LEU A 98 -9.69 8.23 30.21
C LEU A 98 -10.69 9.39 30.26
N SER A 99 -11.94 9.13 30.61
CA SER A 99 -12.96 10.17 30.79
C SER A 99 -12.59 11.10 31.95
N SER A 100 -12.17 10.55 33.09
CA SER A 100 -11.72 11.33 34.26
C SER A 100 -10.48 12.15 33.92
N LEU A 101 -9.55 11.57 33.15
CA LEU A 101 -8.32 12.23 32.72
C LEU A 101 -8.61 13.39 31.76
N ALA A 102 -9.52 13.17 30.80
CA ALA A 102 -9.94 14.22 29.86
C ALA A 102 -10.59 15.41 30.59
N PHE A 103 -11.36 15.11 31.63
CA PHE A 103 -11.95 16.15 32.49
C PHE A 103 -10.87 16.92 33.23
N GLU A 104 -9.90 16.24 33.86
CA GLU A 104 -8.78 16.87 34.60
C GLU A 104 -7.94 17.77 33.66
N ILE A 105 -7.66 17.32 32.43
CA ILE A 105 -6.96 18.13 31.42
C ILE A 105 -7.75 19.38 31.08
N HIS A 106 -9.08 19.25 30.93
CA HIS A 106 -9.94 20.38 30.59
C HIS A 106 -9.97 21.43 31.71
N GLU A 107 -10.11 20.99 32.95
CA GLU A 107 -10.13 21.86 34.14
C GLU A 107 -8.77 22.56 34.39
N SER A 108 -7.67 21.86 34.12
CA SER A 108 -6.30 22.36 34.36
C SER A 108 -5.66 23.00 33.14
N TYR A 109 -6.43 23.26 32.08
CA TYR A 109 -5.90 23.71 30.80
C TYR A 109 -5.07 25.00 30.91
N GLU A 110 -5.56 26.01 31.64
CA GLU A 110 -4.87 27.28 31.84
C GLU A 110 -3.58 27.09 32.66
N ASP A 111 -3.63 26.28 33.72
CA ASP A 111 -2.48 25.99 34.57
C ASP A 111 -1.37 25.26 33.77
N PHE A 112 -1.73 24.37 32.85
CA PHE A 112 -0.78 23.68 31.99
C PHE A 112 -0.15 24.58 30.92
N GLN A 113 -0.84 25.62 30.46
CA GLN A 113 -0.27 26.63 29.57
C GLN A 113 0.76 27.50 30.28
N ASP A 114 0.50 27.82 31.54
CA ASP A 114 1.32 28.73 32.33
C ASP A 114 2.52 28.04 32.99
N SER A 115 2.47 26.71 33.15
CA SER A 115 3.50 25.95 33.86
C SER A 115 3.85 24.62 33.19
N GLU A 116 5.00 24.59 32.54
CA GLU A 116 5.59 23.35 31.99
C GLU A 116 5.84 22.30 33.07
N TYR A 117 6.14 22.71 34.28
CA TYR A 117 6.35 21.80 35.42
C TYR A 117 5.08 21.01 35.75
N LEU A 118 3.92 21.67 35.82
CA LEU A 118 2.64 20.99 36.09
C LEU A 118 2.27 20.03 34.97
N LEU A 119 2.53 20.37 33.74
CA LEU A 119 2.30 19.52 32.61
C LEU A 119 3.21 18.26 32.63
N ASN A 120 4.48 18.41 32.99
CA ASN A 120 5.41 17.31 33.12
C ASN A 120 5.02 16.38 34.28
N ASP A 121 4.66 16.94 35.45
CA ASP A 121 4.19 16.18 36.59
C ASP A 121 2.92 15.36 36.26
N PHE A 122 2.03 15.94 35.48
CA PHE A 122 0.85 15.25 34.98
C PHE A 122 1.23 14.05 34.08
N PHE A 123 2.15 14.23 33.15
CA PHE A 123 2.59 13.11 32.29
C PHE A 123 3.34 12.02 33.05
N ASP A 124 4.15 12.39 34.03
CA ASP A 124 4.87 11.42 34.89
C ASP A 124 3.90 10.61 35.75
N LYS A 125 2.84 11.24 36.21
CA LYS A 125 1.82 10.60 37.04
C LYS A 125 0.90 9.65 36.26
N TYR A 126 0.44 10.07 35.08
CA TYR A 126 -0.59 9.35 34.32
C TYR A 126 -0.05 8.55 33.12
N GLY A 127 1.06 8.97 32.50
CA GLY A 127 1.63 8.35 31.31
C GLY A 127 1.91 6.86 31.46
N PRO A 128 2.65 6.41 32.49
CA PRO A 128 2.91 4.99 32.70
C PRO A 128 1.62 4.18 32.91
N ARG A 129 0.64 4.72 33.62
CA ARG A 129 -0.64 4.04 33.89
C ARG A 129 -1.45 3.83 32.60
N ILE A 130 -1.53 4.83 31.74
CA ILE A 130 -2.19 4.73 30.43
C ILE A 130 -1.52 3.65 29.60
N THR A 131 -0.19 3.68 29.51
CA THR A 131 0.59 2.73 28.72
C THR A 131 0.39 1.29 29.22
N HIS A 132 0.48 1.06 30.53
CA HIS A 132 0.29 -0.26 31.11
C HIS A 132 -1.13 -0.79 30.90
N LEU A 133 -2.15 0.02 31.15
CA LEU A 133 -3.55 -0.37 30.94
C LEU A 133 -3.81 -0.70 29.46
N SER A 134 -3.33 0.13 28.53
CA SER A 134 -3.48 -0.11 27.09
C SER A 134 -2.78 -1.40 26.65
N THR A 135 -1.57 -1.65 27.16
CA THR A 135 -0.80 -2.86 26.80
C THR A 135 -1.49 -4.14 27.31
N ILE A 136 -1.95 -4.14 28.56
CA ILE A 136 -2.67 -5.28 29.14
C ILE A 136 -3.98 -5.51 28.40
N LEU A 137 -4.74 -4.45 28.15
CA LEU A 137 -6.00 -4.51 27.41
C LEU A 137 -5.80 -5.07 26.01
N GLN A 138 -4.78 -4.61 25.27
CA GLN A 138 -4.44 -5.12 23.96
C GLN A 138 -4.08 -6.61 23.99
N THR A 139 -3.26 -7.03 24.96
CA THR A 139 -2.88 -8.44 25.11
C THR A 139 -4.09 -9.33 25.39
N LEU A 140 -4.95 -8.95 26.35
CA LEU A 140 -6.16 -9.68 26.68
C LEU A 140 -7.14 -9.73 25.50
N SER A 141 -7.29 -8.63 24.77
CA SER A 141 -8.15 -8.55 23.59
C SER A 141 -7.66 -9.46 22.46
N VAL A 142 -6.36 -9.50 22.23
CA VAL A 142 -5.76 -10.39 21.21
C VAL A 142 -5.99 -11.86 21.57
N LEU A 143 -5.77 -12.24 22.81
CA LEU A 143 -5.94 -13.62 23.29
C LEU A 143 -7.43 -14.03 23.35
N GLY A 144 -8.30 -13.12 23.77
CA GLY A 144 -9.73 -13.37 23.88
C GLY A 144 -10.47 -13.43 22.54
N ASN A 145 -10.04 -12.62 21.56
CA ASN A 145 -10.66 -12.50 20.23
C ASN A 145 -9.89 -13.23 19.12
N ALA A 146 -8.99 -14.16 19.47
CA ALA A 146 -8.29 -14.97 18.47
C ALA A 146 -9.28 -15.60 17.46
N PRO A 147 -9.03 -15.52 16.14
CA PRO A 147 -9.95 -15.98 15.12
C PRO A 147 -10.22 -17.47 15.22
N ASP A 148 -11.48 -17.87 15.07
CA ASP A 148 -11.85 -19.27 14.87
C ASP A 148 -11.64 -19.61 13.39
N ILE A 149 -10.75 -20.56 13.08
CA ILE A 149 -10.43 -20.97 11.69
C ILE A 149 -11.66 -21.61 11.00
N SER A 150 -12.70 -21.98 11.76
CA SER A 150 -13.93 -22.56 11.21
C SER A 150 -14.76 -21.61 10.35
N SER A 151 -14.54 -20.30 10.40
CA SER A 151 -15.30 -19.30 9.64
C SER A 151 -14.68 -18.91 8.29
N THR A 152 -13.45 -19.37 7.98
CA THR A 152 -12.75 -19.00 6.74
C THR A 152 -12.97 -19.98 5.58
N VAL A 153 -13.63 -21.12 5.81
CA VAL A 153 -13.83 -22.18 4.77
C VAL A 153 -15.16 -22.01 3.99
N SER A 154 -16.00 -21.04 4.36
CA SER A 154 -17.34 -20.88 3.76
C SER A 154 -17.45 -19.83 2.66
N ASN A 155 -16.36 -19.25 2.18
CA ASN A 155 -16.36 -18.28 1.08
C ASN A 155 -15.25 -18.61 0.05
N SER A 156 -15.40 -19.72 -0.65
CA SER A 156 -14.67 -20.04 -1.90
C SER A 156 -15.64 -20.56 -2.93
#